data_50f1ce41bbf03591fb222f3b528a6880
#
_entry.id   50f1ce41bbf03591fb222f3b528a6880
#
_cell.length_a   1.000
_cell.length_b   1.000
_cell.length_c   1.000
_cell.angle_alpha   90.00
_cell.angle_beta   90.00
_cell.angle_gamma   90.00
#
_symmetry.space_group_name_H-M   'P 1'
#
loop_
_entity.id
_entity.type
_entity.pdbx_description
1 polymer ?
#
loop_
_entity_poly.entity_id
_entity_poly.type
_entity_poly.pdbx_seq_one_letter_code
_entity_poly.pdbx_strand_id
1 'polypeptide(L)'
;MKVFIVVLMILTAGCSRENKEGNNYRHVSDADAAMNAAISKAESTVGDFVKAFHAQKAGTRDFFVKKPYPTPSGELEHMWIEVTDESNGVLNGVVANEAEQTREVKNGQKVTVKISEISDWKYTDGKKLIGGYTIRYFYDRMTPQEKEEFIKETGLEM
;
A
#
# COMPACT_ATOMS: atom_id res chain seq x y z
N MET A 1 -8.27 20.17 9.50
CA MET A 1 -8.41 19.48 8.20
C MET A 1 -7.23 18.53 8.12
N LYS A 2 -7.45 17.22 8.32
CA LYS A 2 -6.37 16.24 8.28
C LYS A 2 -6.14 15.85 6.82
N VAL A 3 -4.93 15.95 6.35
CA VAL A 3 -4.53 15.57 4.99
C VAL A 3 -3.89 14.18 5.05
N PHE A 4 -4.38 13.25 4.24
CA PHE A 4 -3.76 11.93 4.11
C PHE A 4 -2.70 11.99 3.01
N ILE A 5 -1.49 11.59 3.35
CA ILE A 5 -0.42 11.38 2.37
C ILE A 5 -0.44 9.90 2.00
N VAL A 6 -0.85 9.62 0.77
CA VAL A 6 -0.84 8.27 0.23
C VAL A 6 0.34 8.13 -0.71
N VAL A 7 1.30 7.35 -0.28
CA VAL A 7 2.46 6.97 -1.10
C VAL A 7 2.04 5.84 -2.04
N LEU A 8 1.94 6.14 -3.32
CA LEU A 8 1.81 5.13 -4.36
C LEU A 8 3.21 4.65 -4.72
N MET A 9 3.73 3.64 -4.01
CA MET A 9 5.01 3.06 -4.37
C MET A 9 4.83 1.90 -5.34
N ILE A 10 5.45 2.05 -6.48
CA ILE A 10 5.64 0.99 -7.46
C ILE A 10 6.94 0.30 -7.09
N LEU A 11 6.86 -0.90 -6.53
CA LEU A 11 8.03 -1.74 -6.26
C LEU A 11 8.52 -2.33 -7.59
N THR A 12 9.55 -1.73 -8.17
CA THR A 12 10.32 -2.38 -9.24
C THR A 12 11.44 -3.20 -8.62
N ALA A 13 11.43 -4.50 -8.85
CA ALA A 13 12.58 -5.35 -8.59
C ALA A 13 13.73 -4.98 -9.54
N GLY A 14 14.78 -4.45 -8.98
CA GLY A 14 16.15 -4.29 -9.42
C GLY A 14 16.47 -4.14 -10.90
N CYS A 15 16.87 -2.91 -11.27
CA CYS A 15 18.07 -2.68 -12.09
C CYS A 15 18.45 -1.20 -12.00
N SER A 16 19.71 -0.95 -11.68
CA SER A 16 20.31 0.38 -11.55
C SER A 16 20.15 1.19 -12.84
N ARG A 17 19.38 2.29 -12.78
CA ARG A 17 19.47 3.42 -13.68
C ARG A 17 19.07 4.68 -12.92
N GLU A 18 19.89 5.71 -13.00
CA GLU A 18 19.62 7.03 -12.47
C GLU A 18 18.23 7.49 -12.88
N ASN A 19 17.35 7.68 -11.88
CA ASN A 19 16.00 8.18 -12.10
C ASN A 19 15.92 9.66 -11.72
N LYS A 20 15.41 10.43 -12.66
CA LYS A 20 14.74 11.69 -12.35
C LYS A 20 13.57 11.36 -11.43
N GLU A 21 13.63 11.84 -10.20
CA GLU A 21 12.57 11.75 -9.21
C GLU A 21 11.31 12.47 -9.73
N GLY A 22 10.40 11.68 -10.30
CA GLY A 22 9.01 12.09 -10.42
C GLY A 22 8.35 11.86 -9.07
N ASN A 23 8.01 12.94 -8.37
CA ASN A 23 7.35 12.88 -7.08
C ASN A 23 5.92 12.31 -7.26
N ASN A 24 5.76 10.99 -7.03
CA ASN A 24 4.49 10.26 -7.21
C ASN A 24 3.54 10.35 -6.01
N TYR A 25 3.71 11.38 -5.15
CA TYR A 25 2.87 11.58 -3.99
C TYR A 25 1.63 12.41 -4.33
N ARG A 26 0.46 11.90 -4.00
CA ARG A 26 -0.80 12.62 -4.15
C ARG A 26 -1.39 12.87 -2.76
N HIS A 27 -1.63 14.14 -2.44
CA HIS A 27 -2.37 14.53 -1.24
C HIS A 27 -3.87 14.31 -1.46
N VAL A 28 -4.50 13.59 -0.52
CA VAL A 28 -5.96 13.39 -0.49
C VAL A 28 -6.49 14.00 0.79
N SER A 29 -7.55 14.81 0.69
CA SER A 29 -8.16 15.39 1.89
C SER A 29 -8.96 14.33 2.67
N ASP A 30 -9.04 14.48 3.98
CA ASP A 30 -9.90 13.65 4.86
C ASP A 30 -11.37 13.64 4.45
N ALA A 31 -11.79 14.66 3.69
CA ALA A 31 -13.14 14.81 3.19
C ALA A 31 -13.39 14.01 1.90
N ASP A 32 -12.40 13.31 1.33
CA ASP A 32 -12.62 12.50 0.13
C ASP A 32 -13.38 11.23 0.47
N ALA A 33 -14.70 11.25 0.23
CA ALA A 33 -15.59 10.15 0.52
C ALA A 33 -15.23 8.85 -0.23
N ALA A 34 -14.67 8.97 -1.43
CA ALA A 34 -14.30 7.80 -2.23
C ALA A 34 -13.01 7.13 -1.71
N MET A 35 -12.04 7.93 -1.23
CA MET A 35 -10.86 7.39 -0.55
C MET A 35 -11.26 6.71 0.76
N ASN A 36 -12.12 7.34 1.55
CA ASN A 36 -12.61 6.76 2.80
C ASN A 36 -13.39 5.46 2.55
N ALA A 37 -14.19 5.38 1.48
CA ALA A 37 -14.85 4.16 1.07
C ALA A 37 -13.85 3.05 0.66
N ALA A 38 -12.76 3.40 -0.02
CA ALA A 38 -11.70 2.46 -0.36
C ALA A 38 -11.02 1.89 0.90
N ILE A 39 -10.70 2.74 1.88
CA ILE A 39 -10.13 2.32 3.17
C ILE A 39 -11.11 1.41 3.92
N SER A 40 -12.37 1.81 4.05
CA SER A 40 -13.40 0.99 4.73
C SER A 40 -13.59 -0.36 4.05
N LYS A 41 -13.48 -0.42 2.73
CA LYS A 41 -13.52 -1.68 1.99
C LYS A 41 -12.31 -2.56 2.31
N ALA A 42 -11.12 -2.00 2.39
CA ALA A 42 -9.92 -2.71 2.79
C ALA A 42 -10.06 -3.29 4.21
N GLU A 43 -10.47 -2.45 5.17
CA GLU A 43 -10.68 -2.85 6.57
C GLU A 43 -11.69 -4.00 6.69
N SER A 44 -12.82 -3.91 5.98
CA SER A 44 -13.87 -4.93 6.01
C SER A 44 -13.49 -6.27 5.37
N THR A 45 -12.45 -6.28 4.52
CA THR A 45 -12.02 -7.47 3.75
C THR A 45 -10.64 -7.98 4.14
N VAL A 46 -9.99 -7.42 5.17
CA VAL A 46 -8.65 -7.84 5.60
C VAL A 46 -8.57 -9.34 5.98
N GLY A 47 -9.69 -9.94 6.42
CA GLY A 47 -9.77 -11.37 6.66
C GLY A 47 -9.50 -12.23 5.42
N ASP A 48 -9.79 -11.73 4.22
CA ASP A 48 -9.49 -12.44 2.97
C ASP A 48 -7.99 -12.40 2.66
N PHE A 49 -7.32 -11.29 2.98
CA PHE A 49 -5.86 -11.18 2.92
C PHE A 49 -5.19 -12.22 3.83
N VAL A 50 -5.61 -12.30 5.10
CA VAL A 50 -5.06 -13.25 6.08
C VAL A 50 -5.23 -14.69 5.61
N LYS A 51 -6.41 -15.05 5.12
CA LYS A 51 -6.67 -16.38 4.53
C LYS A 51 -5.74 -16.68 3.36
N ALA A 52 -5.56 -15.72 2.45
CA ALA A 52 -4.68 -15.88 1.29
C ALA A 52 -3.21 -16.00 1.71
N PHE A 53 -2.77 -15.20 2.69
CA PHE A 53 -1.43 -15.26 3.25
C PHE A 53 -1.11 -16.65 3.84
N HIS A 54 -2.02 -17.21 4.61
CA HIS A 54 -1.83 -18.57 5.17
C HIS A 54 -1.96 -19.68 4.12
N ALA A 55 -2.80 -19.51 3.11
CA ALA A 55 -3.01 -20.51 2.07
C ALA A 55 -1.79 -20.71 1.18
N GLN A 56 -0.91 -19.69 1.04
CA GLN A 56 0.32 -19.75 0.22
C GLN A 56 0.09 -20.41 -1.14
N LYS A 57 -1.05 -20.07 -1.80
CA LYS A 57 -1.43 -20.66 -3.09
C LYS A 57 -0.33 -20.38 -4.13
N ALA A 58 -0.03 -21.37 -4.95
CA ALA A 58 0.93 -21.22 -6.05
C ALA A 58 0.52 -20.04 -6.95
N GLY A 59 1.45 -19.12 -7.19
CA GLY A 59 1.23 -17.89 -7.96
C GLY A 59 0.90 -16.66 -7.12
N THR A 60 0.55 -16.82 -5.84
CA THR A 60 0.37 -15.67 -4.94
C THR A 60 1.70 -15.22 -4.35
N ARG A 61 1.92 -13.90 -4.31
CA ARG A 61 3.13 -13.25 -3.77
C ARG A 61 2.86 -11.79 -3.43
N ASP A 62 3.90 -11.10 -2.97
CA ASP A 62 3.88 -9.63 -2.74
C ASP A 62 2.79 -9.23 -1.75
N PHE A 63 2.76 -9.90 -0.59
CA PHE A 63 1.79 -9.64 0.46
C PHE A 63 2.17 -8.39 1.25
N PHE A 64 1.38 -7.33 1.12
CA PHE A 64 1.59 -6.06 1.79
C PHE A 64 0.34 -5.59 2.52
N VAL A 65 0.55 -4.92 3.63
CA VAL A 65 -0.48 -4.13 4.31
C VAL A 65 -0.05 -2.68 4.38
N LYS A 66 -1.01 -1.76 4.48
CA LYS A 66 -0.77 -0.34 4.64
C LYS A 66 -1.23 0.10 6.03
N LYS A 67 -0.39 0.82 6.74
CA LYS A 67 -0.69 1.37 8.07
C LYS A 67 -0.44 2.87 8.10
N PRO A 68 -1.37 3.68 8.68
CA PRO A 68 -1.14 5.09 8.94
C PRO A 68 -0.18 5.30 10.12
N TYR A 69 0.75 6.24 9.97
CA TYR A 69 1.65 6.72 11.00
C TYR A 69 1.50 8.23 11.17
N PRO A 70 1.52 8.76 12.41
CA PRO A 70 1.43 10.18 12.64
C PRO A 70 2.68 10.91 12.12
N THR A 71 2.46 12.13 11.66
CA THR A 71 3.51 13.06 11.25
C THR A 71 3.65 14.20 12.25
N PRO A 72 4.77 14.93 12.28
CA PRO A 72 4.92 16.11 13.15
C PRO A 72 3.90 17.22 12.87
N SER A 73 3.31 17.28 11.68
CA SER A 73 2.24 18.22 11.33
C SER A 73 0.87 17.82 11.89
N GLY A 74 0.73 16.61 12.46
CA GLY A 74 -0.55 16.05 12.92
C GLY A 74 -1.36 15.35 11.84
N GLU A 75 -0.81 15.21 10.64
CA GLU A 75 -1.36 14.42 9.54
C GLU A 75 -0.96 12.94 9.66
N LEU A 76 -1.48 12.10 8.77
CA LEU A 76 -1.13 10.68 8.72
C LEU A 76 -0.41 10.36 7.40
N GLU A 77 0.74 9.72 7.51
CA GLU A 77 1.44 9.12 6.37
C GLU A 77 1.21 7.61 6.37
N HIS A 78 0.74 7.09 5.24
CA HIS A 78 0.39 5.68 5.10
C HIS A 78 1.56 4.89 4.51
N MET A 79 2.15 4.01 5.31
CA MET A 79 3.31 3.21 4.93
C MET A 79 2.90 1.81 4.49
N TRP A 80 3.49 1.31 3.39
CA TRP A 80 3.39 -0.08 3.00
C TRP A 80 4.37 -0.93 3.81
N ILE A 81 3.91 -2.09 4.23
CA ILE A 81 4.65 -3.06 5.03
C ILE A 81 4.55 -4.41 4.34
N GLU A 82 5.68 -4.96 3.93
CA GLU A 82 5.78 -6.32 3.43
C GLU A 82 5.60 -7.30 4.58
N VAL A 83 4.59 -8.14 4.50
CA VAL A 83 4.25 -9.09 5.57
C VAL A 83 5.13 -10.31 5.49
N THR A 84 5.78 -10.65 6.60
CA THR A 84 6.64 -11.82 6.73
C THR A 84 6.03 -12.92 7.58
N ASP A 85 5.10 -12.59 8.46
CA ASP A 85 4.42 -13.53 9.37
C ASP A 85 3.09 -12.95 9.86
N GLU A 86 2.13 -13.82 10.16
CA GLU A 86 0.86 -13.48 10.82
C GLU A 86 0.53 -14.51 11.89
N SER A 87 0.17 -14.03 13.07
CA SER A 87 -0.28 -14.86 14.18
C SER A 87 -1.29 -14.10 15.06
N ASN A 88 -2.46 -14.70 15.28
CA ASN A 88 -3.48 -14.20 16.19
C ASN A 88 -3.91 -12.74 15.94
N GLY A 89 -4.04 -12.36 14.66
CA GLY A 89 -4.45 -11.00 14.28
C GLY A 89 -3.35 -9.95 14.38
N VAL A 90 -2.09 -10.41 14.48
CA VAL A 90 -0.89 -9.56 14.50
C VAL A 90 0.01 -9.95 13.34
N LEU A 91 0.38 -8.96 12.53
CA LEU A 91 1.29 -9.15 11.40
C LEU A 91 2.68 -8.62 11.76
N ASN A 92 3.70 -9.39 11.44
CA ASN A 92 5.08 -8.92 11.45
C ASN A 92 5.52 -8.64 10.02
N GLY A 93 6.29 -7.59 9.82
CA GLY A 93 6.72 -7.23 8.48
C GLY A 93 7.83 -6.20 8.47
N VAL A 94 8.15 -5.74 7.27
CA VAL A 94 9.20 -4.76 7.01
C VAL A 94 8.60 -3.58 6.26
N VAL A 95 8.86 -2.36 6.71
CA VAL A 95 8.45 -1.13 6.02
C VAL A 95 9.12 -1.10 4.65
N ALA A 96 8.34 -0.95 3.58
CA ALA A 96 8.76 -1.17 2.21
C ALA A 96 8.80 0.11 1.34
N ASN A 97 8.57 1.28 1.93
CA ASN A 97 8.73 2.56 1.24
C ASN A 97 9.41 3.59 2.13
N GLU A 98 10.00 4.62 1.52
CA GLU A 98 10.60 5.73 2.25
C GLU A 98 9.51 6.54 2.97
N ALA A 99 9.82 6.96 4.21
CA ALA A 99 9.01 7.89 4.96
C ALA A 99 9.39 9.32 4.54
N GLU A 100 8.40 10.13 4.16
CA GLU A 100 8.63 11.52 3.81
C GLU A 100 8.45 12.47 4.99
N GLN A 101 7.44 12.23 5.80
CA GLN A 101 7.02 13.13 6.87
C GLN A 101 6.98 12.46 8.23
N THR A 102 6.57 11.19 8.33
CA THR A 102 6.57 10.49 9.61
C THR A 102 7.99 10.24 10.09
N ARG A 103 8.18 10.32 11.40
CA ARG A 103 9.44 9.99 12.07
C ARG A 103 9.35 8.70 12.89
N GLU A 104 8.19 8.04 12.84
CA GLU A 104 7.91 6.84 13.62
C GLU A 104 8.58 5.59 13.05
N VAL A 105 8.76 5.57 11.72
CA VAL A 105 9.31 4.41 10.99
C VAL A 105 10.17 4.87 9.81
N LYS A 106 11.02 3.96 9.33
CA LYS A 106 11.83 4.15 8.12
C LYS A 106 11.83 2.89 7.27
N ASN A 107 12.12 3.03 6.00
CA ASN A 107 12.27 1.92 5.07
C ASN A 107 13.24 0.85 5.61
N GLY A 108 12.91 -0.41 5.43
CA GLY A 108 13.66 -1.56 5.94
C GLY A 108 13.48 -1.85 7.44
N GLN A 109 12.73 -1.02 8.17
CA GLN A 109 12.47 -1.25 9.60
C GLN A 109 11.48 -2.40 9.79
N LYS A 110 11.81 -3.34 10.69
CA LYS A 110 10.87 -4.37 11.14
C LYS A 110 9.82 -3.75 12.06
N VAL A 111 8.57 -4.08 11.82
CA VAL A 111 7.42 -3.57 12.56
C VAL A 111 6.40 -4.67 12.82
N THR A 112 5.57 -4.42 13.82
CA THR A 112 4.41 -5.24 14.15
C THR A 112 3.14 -4.41 13.96
N VAL A 113 2.13 -4.99 13.30
CA VAL A 113 0.88 -4.33 12.92
C VAL A 113 -0.30 -5.19 13.38
N LYS A 114 -1.24 -4.60 14.10
CA LYS A 114 -2.52 -5.26 14.39
C LYS A 114 -3.42 -5.13 13.15
N ILE A 115 -4.25 -6.14 12.89
CA ILE A 115 -5.22 -6.11 11.79
C ILE A 115 -6.12 -4.87 11.86
N SER A 116 -6.48 -4.41 13.06
CA SER A 116 -7.30 -3.20 13.28
C SER A 116 -6.60 -1.87 12.93
N GLU A 117 -5.30 -1.88 12.65
CA GLU A 117 -4.53 -0.68 12.28
C GLU A 117 -4.31 -0.57 10.76
N ILE A 118 -4.83 -1.53 9.98
CA ILE A 118 -4.61 -1.60 8.53
C ILE A 118 -5.60 -0.67 7.82
N SER A 119 -5.09 0.18 6.94
CA SER A 119 -5.88 1.05 6.06
C SER A 119 -5.98 0.55 4.61
N ASP A 120 -5.14 -0.39 4.21
CA ASP A 120 -5.22 -1.10 2.93
C ASP A 120 -4.39 -2.39 2.99
N TRP A 121 -4.64 -3.30 2.07
CA TRP A 121 -3.87 -4.52 1.90
C TRP A 121 -3.84 -4.94 0.44
N LYS A 122 -2.78 -5.62 0.02
CA LYS A 122 -2.67 -6.18 -1.33
C LYS A 122 -1.80 -7.42 -1.37
N TYR A 123 -2.02 -8.21 -2.38
CA TYR A 123 -1.10 -9.23 -2.88
C TYR A 123 -1.30 -9.43 -4.39
N THR A 124 -0.42 -10.20 -5.03
CA THR A 124 -0.58 -10.56 -6.44
C THR A 124 -0.91 -12.04 -6.60
N ASP A 125 -1.80 -12.38 -7.54
CA ASP A 125 -2.02 -13.74 -8.04
C ASP A 125 -1.63 -13.74 -9.53
N GLY A 126 -0.46 -14.26 -9.84
CA GLY A 126 0.20 -14.01 -11.11
C GLY A 126 0.53 -12.53 -11.30
N LYS A 127 -0.10 -11.88 -12.28
CA LYS A 127 0.00 -10.42 -12.51
C LYS A 127 -1.17 -9.64 -11.91
N LYS A 128 -2.23 -10.35 -11.48
CA LYS A 128 -3.45 -9.70 -11.01
C LYS A 128 -3.26 -9.12 -9.62
N LEU A 129 -3.56 -7.83 -9.45
CA LEU A 129 -3.64 -7.18 -8.16
C LEU A 129 -4.89 -7.64 -7.42
N ILE A 130 -4.73 -8.16 -6.19
CA ILE A 130 -5.84 -8.50 -5.30
C ILE A 130 -5.80 -7.53 -4.11
N GLY A 131 -6.95 -6.98 -3.72
CA GLY A 131 -7.01 -5.87 -2.79
C GLY A 131 -6.53 -4.57 -3.42
N GLY A 132 -5.69 -3.81 -2.74
CA GLY A 132 -5.13 -2.56 -3.24
C GLY A 132 -6.20 -1.49 -3.50
N TYR A 133 -7.15 -1.35 -2.60
CA TYR A 133 -8.32 -0.48 -2.79
C TYR A 133 -7.92 0.99 -2.93
N THR A 134 -6.93 1.45 -2.17
CA THR A 134 -6.40 2.81 -2.33
C THR A 134 -5.58 2.97 -3.61
N ILE A 135 -4.94 1.91 -4.11
CA ILE A 135 -4.27 1.90 -5.41
C ILE A 135 -5.31 2.05 -6.53
N ARG A 136 -6.41 1.27 -6.45
CA ARG A 136 -7.52 1.34 -7.42
C ARG A 136 -8.17 2.72 -7.42
N TYR A 137 -8.34 3.35 -6.25
CA TYR A 137 -8.84 4.72 -6.15
C TYR A 137 -8.02 5.70 -7.01
N PHE A 138 -6.67 5.62 -6.97
CA PHE A 138 -5.82 6.45 -7.81
C PHE A 138 -5.83 6.03 -9.27
N TYR A 139 -5.75 4.71 -9.54
CA TYR A 139 -5.77 4.18 -10.89
C TYR A 139 -7.03 4.60 -11.66
N ASP A 140 -8.19 4.57 -11.02
CA ASP A 140 -9.46 4.97 -11.66
C ASP A 140 -9.48 6.44 -12.08
N ARG A 141 -8.66 7.28 -11.43
CA ARG A 141 -8.54 8.72 -11.71
C ARG A 141 -7.39 9.09 -12.63
N MET A 142 -6.62 8.11 -13.07
CA MET A 142 -5.56 8.28 -14.06
C MET A 142 -6.15 8.49 -15.46
N THR A 143 -5.46 9.28 -16.26
CA THR A 143 -5.69 9.36 -17.70
C THR A 143 -5.36 8.02 -18.37
N PRO A 144 -5.83 7.77 -19.60
CA PRO A 144 -5.46 6.55 -20.33
C PRO A 144 -3.95 6.36 -20.47
N GLN A 145 -3.19 7.44 -20.68
CA GLN A 145 -1.74 7.39 -20.79
C GLN A 145 -1.08 7.01 -19.45
N GLU A 146 -1.49 7.64 -18.35
CA GLU A 146 -0.99 7.30 -17.01
C GLU A 146 -1.30 5.83 -16.63
N LYS A 147 -2.45 5.30 -17.03
CA LYS A 147 -2.80 3.89 -16.81
C LYS A 147 -1.89 2.94 -17.58
N GLU A 148 -1.58 3.28 -18.84
CA GLU A 148 -0.65 2.50 -19.66
C GLU A 148 0.76 2.49 -19.06
N GLU A 149 1.25 3.66 -18.63
CA GLU A 149 2.55 3.80 -17.95
C GLU A 149 2.56 3.00 -16.64
N PHE A 150 1.51 3.11 -15.81
CA PHE A 150 1.38 2.35 -14.58
C PHE A 150 1.46 0.83 -14.81
N ILE A 151 0.70 0.31 -15.78
CA ILE A 151 0.72 -1.13 -16.12
C ILE A 151 2.10 -1.54 -16.64
N LYS A 152 2.73 -0.72 -17.47
CA LYS A 152 4.08 -0.99 -18.01
C LYS A 152 5.14 -1.04 -16.91
N GLU A 153 5.07 -0.12 -15.95
CA GLU A 153 6.03 -0.04 -14.85
C GLU A 153 5.84 -1.13 -13.80
N THR A 154 4.58 -1.41 -13.45
CA THR A 154 4.26 -2.38 -12.39
C THR A 154 4.11 -3.81 -12.89
N GLY A 155 3.74 -3.99 -14.14
CA GLY A 155 3.33 -5.28 -14.69
C GLY A 155 2.03 -5.82 -14.12
N LEU A 156 1.28 -4.99 -13.37
CA LEU A 156 0.04 -5.40 -12.69
C LEU A 156 -1.16 -5.35 -13.63
N GLU A 157 -2.05 -6.32 -13.47
CA GLU A 157 -3.41 -6.31 -14.00
C GLU A 157 -4.37 -5.88 -12.88
N MET A 158 -5.18 -4.83 -13.17
CA MET A 158 -6.06 -4.19 -12.18
C MET A 158 -7.40 -4.92 -12.03
#